data_ae9167ae19b0c22f1e8bda21848161d4
#
_entry.id   ae9167ae19b0c22f1e8bda21848161d4
#
_cell.length_a   1.000
_cell.length_b   1.000
_cell.length_c   1.000
_cell.angle_alpha   90.00
_cell.angle_beta   90.00
_cell.angle_gamma   90.00
#
_symmetry.space_group_name_H-M   'P 1'
#
loop_
_entity.id
_entity.type
_entity.pdbx_description
1 polymer ?
#
loop_
_entity_poly.entity_id
_entity_poly.type
_entity_poly.pdbx_seq_one_letter_code
_entity_poly.pdbx_strand_id
1 'polypeptide(L)'
;NKLAFPRLVDYTASKGGIEQFTKSAAVELGPKGIRVNCVAPGAIATERTASEAGDYAGTWSKVTPLRRVGTPQDIADVVLFFCSPAASFVTGQTLWVDGGVFSQAPWPYET
;
A
#
# COMPACT_ATOMS: atom_id res chain seq x y z
N ASN A 1 -11.01 7.51 -16.13
CA ASN A 1 -12.21 8.09 -16.66
C ASN A 1 -12.98 8.87 -15.60
N LYS A 2 -14.21 9.22 -15.92
CA LYS A 2 -14.96 10.15 -15.11
C LYS A 2 -15.16 9.69 -13.68
N LEU A 3 -15.44 8.43 -13.48
CA LEU A 3 -15.70 7.92 -12.15
C LEU A 3 -14.44 7.75 -11.32
N ALA A 4 -13.31 7.65 -11.98
CA ALA A 4 -12.06 7.46 -11.30
C ALA A 4 -11.59 8.72 -10.57
N PHE A 5 -12.01 9.89 -11.07
CA PHE A 5 -11.54 11.15 -10.51
C PHE A 5 -11.91 11.35 -9.04
N PRO A 6 -13.19 11.24 -8.65
CA PRO A 6 -13.52 11.37 -7.24
C PRO A 6 -12.82 10.31 -6.38
N ARG A 7 -12.73 9.09 -6.88
CA ARG A 7 -12.05 8.02 -6.16
C ARG A 7 -10.57 8.33 -5.97
N LEU A 8 -9.96 8.93 -6.98
CA LEU A 8 -8.55 9.28 -6.89
C LEU A 8 -8.32 10.34 -5.83
N VAL A 9 -9.19 11.33 -5.73
CA VAL A 9 -9.10 12.36 -4.71
C VAL A 9 -9.28 11.75 -3.33
N ASP A 10 -10.31 10.93 -3.15
CA ASP A 10 -10.56 10.25 -1.88
C ASP A 10 -9.38 9.37 -1.49
N TYR A 11 -8.82 8.65 -2.44
CA TYR A 11 -7.69 7.79 -2.20
C TYR A 11 -6.48 8.60 -1.72
N THR A 12 -6.21 9.72 -2.38
CA THR A 12 -5.09 10.57 -2.03
C THR A 12 -5.24 11.13 -0.61
N ALA A 13 -6.46 11.57 -0.26
CA ALA A 13 -6.73 12.07 1.07
C ALA A 13 -6.56 10.98 2.13
N SER A 14 -7.07 9.79 1.86
CA SER A 14 -6.94 8.67 2.78
C SER A 14 -5.48 8.27 2.97
N LYS A 15 -4.71 8.26 1.89
CA LYS A 15 -3.29 7.92 1.94
C LYS A 15 -2.54 8.91 2.82
N GLY A 16 -2.77 10.21 2.63
CA GLY A 16 -2.12 11.23 3.43
C GLY A 16 -2.52 11.14 4.89
N GLY A 17 -3.80 10.86 5.15
CA GLY A 17 -4.29 10.71 6.52
C GLY A 17 -3.66 9.54 7.25
N ILE A 18 -3.53 8.40 6.59
CA ILE A 18 -2.92 7.23 7.18
C ILE A 18 -1.45 7.48 7.48
N GLU A 19 -0.74 8.09 6.55
CA GLU A 19 0.68 8.40 6.75
C GLU A 19 0.86 9.36 7.92
N GLN A 20 0.04 10.38 8.01
CA GLN A 20 0.15 11.36 9.09
C GLN A 20 -0.22 10.74 10.43
N PHE A 21 -1.26 9.92 10.47
CA PHE A 21 -1.65 9.23 11.69
C PHE A 21 -0.52 8.32 12.18
N THR A 22 0.10 7.59 11.26
CA THR A 22 1.19 6.68 11.61
C THR A 22 2.35 7.45 12.23
N LYS A 23 2.72 8.58 11.67
CA LYS A 23 3.81 9.40 12.20
C LYS A 23 3.46 9.96 13.57
N SER A 24 2.24 10.46 13.73
CA SER A 24 1.82 11.05 15.00
C SER A 24 1.78 10.00 16.10
N ALA A 25 1.25 8.82 15.80
CA ALA A 25 1.20 7.74 16.78
C ALA A 25 2.61 7.26 17.16
N ALA A 26 3.51 7.21 16.17
CA ALA A 26 4.89 6.80 16.43
C ALA A 26 5.59 7.78 17.38
N VAL A 27 5.37 9.07 17.19
CA VAL A 27 5.98 10.09 18.04
C VAL A 27 5.41 10.00 19.47
N GLU A 28 4.10 9.82 19.56
CA GLU A 28 3.45 9.78 20.88
C GLU A 28 3.83 8.52 21.66
N LEU A 29 3.92 7.39 20.99
CA LEU A 29 4.13 6.11 21.67
C LEU A 29 5.59 5.68 21.74
N GLY A 30 6.45 6.36 20.99
CA GLY A 30 7.89 6.05 20.98
C GLY A 30 8.52 6.06 22.36
N PRO A 31 8.25 7.08 23.20
CA PRO A 31 8.84 7.10 24.54
C PRO A 31 8.44 5.90 25.42
N LYS A 32 7.37 5.20 25.05
CA LYS A 32 6.95 3.99 25.76
C LYS A 32 7.53 2.73 25.15
N GLY A 33 8.42 2.85 24.18
CA GLY A 33 9.03 1.72 23.51
C GLY A 33 8.13 1.03 22.51
N ILE A 34 7.10 1.72 22.03
CA ILE A 34 6.15 1.16 21.07
C ILE A 34 6.44 1.73 19.69
N ARG A 35 6.64 0.84 18.72
CA ARG A 35 6.83 1.22 17.33
C ARG A 35 5.50 1.14 16.60
N VAL A 36 5.26 2.09 15.72
CA VAL A 36 4.02 2.16 14.92
C VAL A 36 4.40 2.35 13.47
N ASN A 37 4.07 1.38 12.66
CA ASN A 37 4.31 1.41 11.24
C ASN A 37 3.05 0.98 10.51
N CYS A 38 2.97 1.30 9.24
CA CYS A 38 1.82 0.99 8.42
C CYS A 38 2.26 0.22 7.18
N VAL A 39 1.52 -0.83 6.85
CA VAL A 39 1.70 -1.56 5.61
C VAL A 39 0.47 -1.28 4.76
N ALA A 40 0.70 -0.73 3.57
CA ALA A 40 -0.38 -0.34 2.68
C ALA A 40 -0.32 -1.17 1.40
N PRO A 41 -1.31 -2.04 1.17
CA PRO A 41 -1.26 -2.92 -0.01
C PRO A 41 -1.76 -2.23 -1.27
N GLY A 42 -1.31 -2.73 -2.41
CA GLY A 42 -1.88 -2.39 -3.70
C GLY A 42 -2.97 -3.37 -4.08
N ALA A 43 -3.00 -3.77 -5.35
CA ALA A 43 -3.97 -4.75 -5.82
C ALA A 43 -3.52 -6.15 -5.39
N ILE A 44 -4.35 -6.80 -4.58
CA ILE A 44 -4.02 -8.10 -3.99
C ILE A 44 -5.05 -9.12 -4.43
N ALA A 45 -4.55 -10.27 -4.89
CA ALA A 45 -5.42 -11.37 -5.29
C ALA A 45 -5.92 -12.10 -4.04
N THR A 46 -7.22 -12.12 -3.87
CA THR A 46 -7.88 -12.83 -2.77
C THR A 46 -9.04 -13.60 -3.33
N GLU A 47 -9.67 -14.42 -2.51
CA GLU A 47 -10.89 -15.12 -2.93
C GLU A 47 -11.96 -14.12 -3.36
N ARG A 48 -12.06 -13.02 -2.65
CA ARG A 48 -13.05 -12.00 -2.98
C ARG A 48 -12.78 -11.41 -4.35
N THR A 49 -11.53 -11.03 -4.66
CA THR A 49 -11.23 -10.44 -5.96
C THR A 49 -11.38 -11.45 -7.09
N ALA A 50 -11.12 -12.72 -6.82
CA ALA A 50 -11.29 -13.76 -7.82
C ALA A 50 -12.76 -13.97 -8.17
N SER A 51 -13.66 -13.71 -7.22
CA SER A 51 -15.10 -13.91 -7.44
C SER A 51 -15.78 -12.67 -8.01
N GLU A 52 -15.11 -11.54 -8.04
CA GLU A 52 -15.68 -10.33 -8.61
C GLU A 52 -15.65 -10.40 -10.13
N ALA A 53 -16.48 -9.58 -10.77
CA ALA A 53 -16.59 -9.61 -12.21
C ALA A 53 -15.28 -9.24 -12.88
N GLY A 54 -15.00 -9.90 -14.00
CA GLY A 54 -13.91 -9.55 -14.85
C GLY A 54 -12.58 -10.15 -14.43
N ASP A 55 -11.54 -9.72 -15.12
CA ASP A 55 -10.19 -10.23 -14.94
C ASP A 55 -9.41 -9.24 -14.06
N TYR A 56 -9.66 -9.31 -12.77
CA TYR A 56 -9.02 -8.42 -11.83
C TYR A 56 -7.49 -8.49 -11.92
N ALA A 57 -6.95 -9.71 -11.86
CA ALA A 57 -5.51 -9.89 -11.87
C ALA A 57 -4.88 -9.40 -13.17
N GLY A 58 -5.50 -9.73 -14.31
CA GLY A 58 -4.98 -9.30 -15.60
C GLY A 58 -5.04 -7.79 -15.76
N THR A 59 -6.13 -7.18 -15.32
CA THR A 59 -6.30 -5.74 -15.42
C THR A 59 -5.23 -5.00 -14.61
N TRP A 60 -5.05 -5.37 -13.35
CA TRP A 60 -4.10 -4.68 -12.50
C TRP A 60 -2.65 -5.03 -12.84
N SER A 61 -2.40 -6.24 -13.34
CA SER A 61 -1.05 -6.63 -13.73
C SER A 61 -0.50 -5.77 -14.85
N LYS A 62 -1.38 -5.32 -15.73
CA LYS A 62 -0.95 -4.48 -16.87
C LYS A 62 -0.41 -3.13 -16.42
N VAL A 63 -0.97 -2.57 -15.35
CA VAL A 63 -0.58 -1.23 -14.89
C VAL A 63 0.35 -1.25 -13.71
N THR A 64 0.65 -2.41 -13.17
CA THR A 64 1.59 -2.57 -12.07
C THR A 64 2.99 -2.76 -12.62
N PRO A 65 3.96 -1.94 -12.20
CA PRO A 65 5.35 -2.10 -12.72
C PRO A 65 5.90 -3.50 -12.60
N LEU A 66 5.62 -4.23 -11.52
CA LEU A 66 6.10 -5.60 -11.38
C LEU A 66 5.27 -6.61 -12.17
N ARG A 67 4.24 -6.14 -12.87
CA ARG A 67 3.45 -6.92 -13.82
C ARG A 67 2.73 -8.11 -13.18
N ARG A 68 2.34 -7.96 -11.94
CA ARG A 68 1.49 -8.94 -11.27
C ARG A 68 0.73 -8.24 -10.13
N VAL A 69 -0.36 -8.84 -9.70
CA VAL A 69 -1.00 -8.44 -8.46
C VAL A 69 -0.25 -9.09 -7.30
N GLY A 70 -0.38 -8.52 -6.12
CA GLY A 70 0.21 -9.10 -4.94
C GLY A 70 -0.61 -10.27 -4.40
N THR A 71 -0.03 -10.97 -3.45
CA THR A 71 -0.70 -12.04 -2.72
C THR A 71 -0.78 -11.65 -1.25
N PRO A 72 -1.65 -12.29 -0.48
CA PRO A 72 -1.65 -12.06 0.97
C PRO A 72 -0.29 -12.30 1.59
N GLN A 73 0.49 -13.24 1.04
CA GLN A 73 1.82 -13.53 1.56
C GLN A 73 2.78 -12.34 1.36
N ASP A 74 2.65 -11.64 0.23
CA ASP A 74 3.46 -10.44 0.00
C ASP A 74 3.26 -9.42 1.11
N ILE A 75 2.04 -9.28 1.60
CA ILE A 75 1.74 -8.34 2.67
C ILE A 75 2.21 -8.89 4.01
N ALA A 76 1.94 -10.18 4.27
CA ALA A 76 2.32 -10.80 5.52
C ALA A 76 3.83 -10.74 5.76
N ASP A 77 4.63 -10.94 4.71
CA ASP A 77 6.08 -10.90 4.81
C ASP A 77 6.56 -9.53 5.31
N VAL A 78 5.95 -8.46 4.84
CA VAL A 78 6.33 -7.10 5.24
C VAL A 78 5.89 -6.85 6.69
N VAL A 79 4.69 -7.29 7.05
CA VAL A 79 4.22 -7.15 8.43
C VAL A 79 5.17 -7.88 9.38
N LEU A 80 5.57 -9.09 9.03
CA LEU A 80 6.50 -9.85 9.85
C LEU A 80 7.84 -9.15 9.99
N PHE A 81 8.33 -8.53 8.92
CA PHE A 81 9.56 -7.74 8.98
C PHE A 81 9.41 -6.61 9.99
N PHE A 82 8.31 -5.85 9.90
CA PHE A 82 8.11 -4.74 10.82
C PHE A 82 8.03 -5.19 12.28
N CYS A 83 7.53 -6.39 12.52
CA CYS A 83 7.40 -6.93 13.88
C CYS A 83 8.68 -7.59 14.38
N SER A 84 9.69 -7.72 13.53
CA SER A 84 10.90 -8.46 13.86
C SER A 84 11.96 -7.54 14.46
N PRO A 85 12.97 -8.12 15.13
CA PRO A 85 14.11 -7.32 15.62
C PRO A 85 14.85 -6.59 14.52
N ALA A 86 14.77 -7.07 13.27
CA ALA A 86 15.41 -6.39 12.15
C ALA A 86 14.85 -4.99 11.93
N ALA A 87 13.64 -4.72 12.41
CA ALA A 87 13.01 -3.40 12.29
C ALA A 87 12.99 -2.65 13.62
N SER A 88 13.91 -2.97 14.54
CA SER A 88 13.86 -2.42 15.89
C SER A 88 14.02 -0.91 15.97
N PHE A 89 14.61 -0.30 14.96
CA PHE A 89 14.78 1.16 14.91
C PHE A 89 13.88 1.80 13.85
N VAL A 90 12.84 1.09 13.40
CA VAL A 90 11.91 1.56 12.37
C VAL A 90 10.56 1.87 13.02
N THR A 91 10.17 3.13 12.98
CA THR A 91 8.86 3.56 13.45
C THR A 91 8.40 4.77 12.66
N GLY A 92 7.10 4.99 12.58
CA GLY A 92 6.54 6.12 11.88
C GLY A 92 6.55 5.97 10.36
N GLN A 93 6.79 4.78 9.86
CA GLN A 93 6.94 4.55 8.43
C GLN A 93 5.69 3.92 7.83
N THR A 94 5.39 4.31 6.61
CA THR A 94 4.36 3.66 5.80
C THR A 94 5.05 3.03 4.61
N LEU A 95 4.90 1.73 4.47
CA LEU A 95 5.50 1.01 3.35
C LEU A 95 4.40 0.51 2.43
N TRP A 96 4.46 0.96 1.19
CA TRP A 96 3.50 0.58 0.16
C TRP A 96 3.97 -0.71 -0.50
N VAL A 97 3.17 -1.75 -0.34
CA VAL A 97 3.47 -3.06 -0.91
C VAL A 97 2.53 -3.25 -2.10
N ASP A 98 2.90 -2.63 -3.20
CA ASP A 98 1.99 -2.41 -4.32
C ASP A 98 2.61 -2.73 -5.69
N GLY A 99 3.78 -3.36 -5.70
CA GLY A 99 4.46 -3.65 -6.96
C GLY A 99 4.83 -2.40 -7.76
N GLY A 100 4.78 -1.25 -7.13
CA GLY A 100 5.13 0.02 -7.76
C GLY A 100 3.96 0.77 -8.35
N VAL A 101 2.74 0.22 -8.27
CA VAL A 101 1.61 0.83 -9.00
C VAL A 101 1.32 2.25 -8.52
N PHE A 102 1.46 2.54 -7.22
CA PHE A 102 1.17 3.87 -6.70
C PHE A 102 2.39 4.78 -6.68
N SER A 103 3.52 4.32 -7.16
CA SER A 103 4.72 5.14 -7.29
C SER A 103 4.79 5.86 -8.62
N GLN A 104 3.89 5.55 -9.53
CA GLN A 104 3.89 6.12 -10.87
C GLN A 104 3.28 7.50 -10.85
N ALA A 105 3.95 8.45 -11.49
CA ALA A 105 3.37 9.77 -11.70
C ALA A 105 2.43 9.70 -12.90
N PRO A 106 1.35 10.47 -12.89
CA PRO A 106 0.53 10.61 -14.10
C PRO A 106 1.36 11.38 -15.13
N TRP A 107 1.78 10.68 -16.18
CA TRP A 107 2.66 11.23 -17.18
C TRP A 107 1.89 11.33 -18.50
N PRO A 108 1.86 12.51 -19.12
CA PRO A 108 1.03 12.69 -20.31
C PRO A 108 1.61 12.08 -21.58
N TYR A 109 2.84 11.61 -21.54
CA TYR A 109 3.49 11.05 -22.70
C TYR A 109 3.80 9.59 -22.50
N GLU A 110 3.74 8.84 -23.60
CA GLU A 110 4.21 7.47 -23.58
C GLU A 110 5.71 7.44 -23.40
N THR A 111 6.16 6.45 -22.65
CA THR A 111 7.60 6.28 -22.40
C THR A 111 8.12 4.93 -22.89
#